data_ecca4caed5201ac3e0af304bb39ff24d
#
_entry.id   ecca4caed5201ac3e0af304bb39ff24d
#
_cell.length_a   1.000
_cell.length_b   1.000
_cell.length_c   1.000
_cell.angle_alpha   90.00
_cell.angle_beta   90.00
_cell.angle_gamma   90.00
#
_symmetry.space_group_name_H-M   'P 1'
#
loop_
_entity.id
_entity.type
_entity.pdbx_description
1 polymer ?
#
loop_
_entity_poly.entity_id
_entity_poly.type
_entity_poly.pdbx_seq_one_letter_code
_entity_poly.pdbx_strand_id
1 'polypeptide(L)'
;MRRCPHFCLLSLSLLLGGCKVSQPSGLERAVVVAAEHDITVGNRSQKNPLPFNKQTLADGKEAFSHYCVACHGLDGQLTGVPFADRMSPPIPLLTSRQTQEYSDGQLKWIIDNGLAPSGMPASKGTLSDQEIWSIVHYLRHLPPAGSLGEPEMYSH
;
A
#
# COMPACT_ATOMS: atom_id res chain seq x y z
N MET A 1 -61.26 -18.03 21.87
CA MET A 1 -60.77 -16.78 21.18
C MET A 1 -59.30 -16.90 20.94
N ARG A 2 -58.90 -17.30 19.72
CA ARG A 2 -57.50 -17.50 19.32
C ARG A 2 -57.07 -16.25 18.52
N ARG A 3 -56.15 -15.45 19.03
CA ARG A 3 -55.57 -14.29 18.31
C ARG A 3 -54.24 -14.68 17.72
N CYS A 4 -54.13 -14.42 16.44
CA CYS A 4 -53.07 -14.79 15.48
C CYS A 4 -51.66 -14.37 15.86
N PRO A 5 -50.67 -15.20 15.53
CA PRO A 5 -49.24 -14.86 15.63
C PRO A 5 -48.66 -14.34 14.28
N HIS A 6 -49.34 -13.40 13.60
CA HIS A 6 -48.84 -12.90 12.29
C HIS A 6 -47.99 -11.63 12.40
N PHE A 7 -47.78 -11.12 13.62
CA PHE A 7 -47.04 -9.86 13.81
C PHE A 7 -45.52 -10.02 14.01
N CYS A 8 -45.04 -11.26 14.22
CA CYS A 8 -43.61 -11.53 14.45
C CYS A 8 -42.79 -11.79 13.19
N LEU A 9 -43.43 -12.02 12.04
CA LEU A 9 -42.71 -12.35 10.80
C LEU A 9 -42.31 -11.14 9.96
N LEU A 10 -42.88 -9.96 10.22
CA LEU A 10 -42.56 -8.74 9.47
C LEU A 10 -41.30 -8.00 10.01
N SER A 11 -40.90 -8.26 11.24
CA SER A 11 -39.74 -7.56 11.85
C SER A 11 -38.39 -8.18 11.54
N LEU A 12 -38.36 -9.40 10.98
CA LEU A 12 -37.08 -10.10 10.68
C LEU A 12 -36.55 -9.80 9.26
N SER A 13 -37.40 -9.24 8.40
CA SER A 13 -37.01 -8.96 7.00
C SER A 13 -36.21 -7.65 6.82
N LEU A 14 -36.11 -6.81 7.84
CA LEU A 14 -35.38 -5.51 7.76
C LEU A 14 -33.90 -5.61 8.11
N LEU A 15 -33.40 -6.77 8.56
CA LEU A 15 -31.99 -6.92 8.96
C LEU A 15 -31.07 -7.46 7.86
N LEU A 16 -31.60 -7.70 6.65
CA LEU A 16 -30.80 -8.18 5.51
C LEU A 16 -30.44 -7.08 4.51
N GLY A 17 -30.54 -5.80 4.92
CA GLY A 17 -29.93 -4.70 4.20
C GLY A 17 -28.41 -4.80 4.27
N GLY A 18 -27.81 -5.62 3.39
CA GLY A 18 -26.36 -5.72 3.29
C GLY A 18 -25.77 -4.32 3.11
N CYS A 19 -24.85 -3.94 3.96
CA CYS A 19 -24.09 -2.69 3.81
C CYS A 19 -23.40 -2.71 2.45
N LYS A 20 -23.95 -2.00 1.47
CA LYS A 20 -23.23 -1.67 0.24
C LYS A 20 -22.09 -0.76 0.68
N VAL A 21 -20.89 -1.31 0.78
CA VAL A 21 -19.68 -0.50 0.91
C VAL A 21 -19.54 0.27 -0.41
N SER A 22 -19.95 1.53 -0.40
CA SER A 22 -19.72 2.43 -1.54
C SER A 22 -18.25 2.86 -1.52
N GLN A 23 -17.65 2.97 -2.70
CA GLN A 23 -16.32 3.57 -2.82
C GLN A 23 -16.35 4.99 -2.25
N PRO A 24 -15.37 5.38 -1.42
CA PRO A 24 -15.34 6.71 -0.82
C PRO A 24 -15.30 7.79 -1.90
N SER A 25 -16.01 8.89 -1.65
CA SER A 25 -16.00 10.06 -2.52
C SER A 25 -14.58 10.64 -2.64
N GLY A 26 -14.35 11.44 -3.69
CA GLY A 26 -13.05 12.10 -3.89
C GLY A 26 -12.62 12.96 -2.70
N LEU A 27 -13.57 13.61 -2.03
CA LEU A 27 -13.30 14.43 -0.84
C LEU A 27 -12.94 13.56 0.38
N GLU A 28 -13.69 12.51 0.65
CA GLU A 28 -13.39 11.56 1.75
C GLU A 28 -12.01 10.93 1.56
N ARG A 29 -11.70 10.54 0.33
CA ARG A 29 -10.38 10.01 -0.01
C ARG A 29 -9.27 11.04 0.25
N ALA A 30 -9.46 12.30 -0.17
CA ALA A 30 -8.48 13.36 0.06
C ALA A 30 -8.26 13.64 1.55
N VAL A 31 -9.32 13.61 2.37
CA VAL A 31 -9.21 13.80 3.82
C VAL A 31 -8.49 12.64 4.48
N VAL A 32 -8.78 11.40 4.08
CA VAL A 32 -8.09 10.20 4.61
C VAL A 32 -6.60 10.25 4.26
N VAL A 33 -6.27 10.57 3.02
CA VAL A 33 -4.87 10.68 2.56
C VAL A 33 -4.12 11.77 3.31
N ALA A 34 -4.73 12.95 3.53
CA ALA A 34 -4.11 14.02 4.30
C ALA A 34 -3.91 13.61 5.76
N ALA A 35 -4.87 12.91 6.37
CA ALA A 35 -4.74 12.39 7.72
C ALA A 35 -3.64 11.32 7.83
N GLU A 36 -3.52 10.43 6.85
CA GLU A 36 -2.42 9.46 6.80
C GLU A 36 -1.06 10.16 6.71
N HIS A 37 -0.92 11.16 5.83
CA HIS A 37 0.32 11.90 5.65
C HIS A 37 0.78 12.69 6.89
N ASP A 38 -0.15 13.29 7.60
CA ASP A 38 0.18 14.27 8.64
C ASP A 38 0.03 13.74 10.07
N ILE A 39 -0.77 12.68 10.27
CA ILE A 39 -1.13 12.21 11.62
C ILE A 39 -0.70 10.77 11.86
N THR A 40 -0.89 9.88 10.87
CA THR A 40 -0.75 8.43 11.07
C THR A 40 0.64 7.92 10.73
N VAL A 41 1.30 8.51 9.73
CA VAL A 41 2.63 8.09 9.29
C VAL A 41 3.70 8.91 10.01
N GLY A 42 4.48 8.23 10.85
CA GLY A 42 5.51 8.85 11.67
C GLY A 42 6.78 9.24 10.92
N ASN A 43 7.76 9.76 11.65
CA ASN A 43 9.14 10.02 11.21
C ASN A 43 9.31 11.06 10.08
N ARG A 44 8.36 11.97 9.89
CA ARG A 44 8.38 12.98 8.80
C ARG A 44 9.68 13.77 8.70
N SER A 45 10.31 14.09 9.82
CA SER A 45 11.56 14.86 9.88
C SER A 45 12.82 14.02 9.67
N GLN A 46 12.71 12.70 9.72
CA GLN A 46 13.87 11.83 9.59
C GLN A 46 14.38 11.86 8.13
N LYS A 47 15.68 12.04 8.01
CA LYS A 47 16.36 12.03 6.70
C LYS A 47 17.01 10.67 6.48
N ASN A 48 17.12 10.26 5.20
CA ASN A 48 17.88 9.07 4.85
C ASN A 48 19.36 9.31 5.24
N PRO A 49 19.94 8.47 6.12
CA PRO A 49 21.33 8.63 6.54
C PRO A 49 22.32 8.09 5.52
N LEU A 50 21.87 7.26 4.57
CA LEU A 50 22.74 6.69 3.56
C LEU A 50 23.04 7.72 2.46
N PRO A 51 24.27 7.78 1.96
CA PRO A 51 24.58 8.58 0.79
C PRO A 51 23.87 7.99 -0.43
N PHE A 52 23.32 8.87 -1.28
CA PHE A 52 22.82 8.45 -2.57
C PHE A 52 24.00 8.20 -3.53
N ASN A 53 24.17 6.93 -3.94
CA ASN A 53 25.18 6.51 -4.90
C ASN A 53 24.72 5.24 -5.64
N LYS A 54 25.53 4.79 -6.61
CA LYS A 54 25.19 3.59 -7.41
C LYS A 54 25.02 2.33 -6.55
N GLN A 55 25.81 2.18 -5.49
CA GLN A 55 25.76 1.01 -4.63
C GLN A 55 24.45 1.00 -3.82
N THR A 56 24.11 2.08 -3.10
CA THR A 56 22.88 2.16 -2.32
C THR A 56 21.63 2.04 -3.19
N LEU A 57 21.70 2.53 -4.45
CA LEU A 57 20.61 2.34 -5.41
C LEU A 57 20.48 0.86 -5.85
N ALA A 58 21.60 0.18 -6.09
CA ALA A 58 21.61 -1.23 -6.47
C ALA A 58 21.11 -2.11 -5.32
N ASP A 59 21.59 -1.87 -4.09
CA ASP A 59 21.15 -2.58 -2.89
C ASP A 59 19.64 -2.41 -2.67
N GLY A 60 19.13 -1.19 -2.86
CA GLY A 60 17.70 -0.90 -2.75
C GLY A 60 16.87 -1.60 -3.82
N LYS A 61 17.36 -1.65 -5.06
CA LYS A 61 16.72 -2.41 -6.15
C LYS A 61 16.68 -3.90 -5.83
N GLU A 62 17.78 -4.45 -5.34
CA GLU A 62 17.88 -5.87 -4.99
C GLU A 62 16.89 -6.22 -3.87
N ALA A 63 16.92 -5.48 -2.76
CA ALA A 63 15.98 -5.69 -1.66
C ALA A 63 14.53 -5.53 -2.11
N PHE A 64 14.20 -4.50 -2.91
CA PHE A 64 12.88 -4.31 -3.48
C PHE A 64 12.44 -5.51 -4.31
N SER A 65 13.32 -6.06 -5.13
CA SER A 65 13.02 -7.21 -5.99
C SER A 65 12.70 -8.49 -5.21
N HIS A 66 13.21 -8.63 -4.01
CA HIS A 66 12.95 -9.79 -3.16
C HIS A 66 11.67 -9.65 -2.31
N TYR A 67 11.41 -8.45 -1.79
CA TYR A 67 10.39 -8.27 -0.75
C TYR A 67 9.14 -7.51 -1.20
N CYS A 68 9.23 -6.71 -2.27
CA CYS A 68 8.16 -5.77 -2.63
C CYS A 68 7.47 -6.11 -3.96
N VAL A 69 8.18 -6.79 -4.86
CA VAL A 69 7.77 -7.02 -6.24
C VAL A 69 6.46 -7.78 -6.37
N ALA A 70 6.18 -8.71 -5.48
CA ALA A 70 4.95 -9.51 -5.51
C ALA A 70 3.67 -8.65 -5.51
N CYS A 71 3.71 -7.51 -4.80
CA CYS A 71 2.57 -6.61 -4.71
C CYS A 71 2.72 -5.34 -5.56
N HIS A 72 3.95 -4.87 -5.76
CA HIS A 72 4.20 -3.57 -6.40
C HIS A 72 4.69 -3.66 -7.85
N GLY A 73 4.98 -4.88 -8.35
CA GLY A 73 5.61 -5.06 -9.66
C GLY A 73 7.10 -4.68 -9.64
N LEU A 74 7.84 -5.08 -10.67
CA LEU A 74 9.28 -4.80 -10.76
C LEU A 74 9.61 -3.30 -10.83
N ASP A 75 8.70 -2.53 -11.37
CA ASP A 75 8.82 -1.09 -11.60
C ASP A 75 8.12 -0.22 -10.52
N GLY A 76 7.48 -0.85 -9.54
CA GLY A 76 6.68 -0.16 -8.52
C GLY A 76 5.37 0.43 -9.05
N GLN A 77 4.93 0.02 -10.25
CA GLN A 77 3.75 0.55 -10.94
C GLN A 77 2.72 -0.54 -11.27
N LEU A 78 2.79 -1.66 -10.56
CA LEU A 78 1.86 -2.79 -10.63
C LEU A 78 1.91 -3.54 -11.98
N THR A 79 2.93 -3.32 -12.81
CA THR A 79 3.07 -4.04 -14.08
C THR A 79 3.13 -5.54 -13.84
N GLY A 80 2.22 -6.29 -14.46
CA GLY A 80 2.13 -7.74 -14.35
C GLY A 80 1.64 -8.28 -13.00
N VAL A 81 1.07 -7.44 -12.12
CA VAL A 81 0.49 -7.89 -10.83
C VAL A 81 -0.99 -8.23 -11.03
N PRO A 82 -1.38 -9.52 -11.09
CA PRO A 82 -2.69 -9.95 -11.61
C PRO A 82 -3.86 -9.68 -10.67
N PHE A 83 -3.62 -9.30 -9.43
CA PHE A 83 -4.66 -9.04 -8.43
C PHE A 83 -4.74 -7.56 -8.02
N ALA A 84 -3.88 -6.70 -8.56
CA ALA A 84 -3.76 -5.31 -8.12
C ALA A 84 -5.07 -4.52 -8.21
N ASP A 85 -5.85 -4.77 -9.27
CA ASP A 85 -7.15 -4.15 -9.53
C ASP A 85 -8.29 -4.64 -8.61
N ARG A 86 -8.08 -5.77 -7.91
CA ARG A 86 -9.05 -6.38 -7.00
C ARG A 86 -8.82 -6.02 -5.53
N MET A 87 -7.72 -5.34 -5.23
CA MET A 87 -7.39 -4.97 -3.85
C MET A 87 -8.25 -3.80 -3.37
N SER A 88 -8.69 -3.89 -2.10
CA SER A 88 -9.43 -2.83 -1.43
C SER A 88 -8.90 -2.67 0.01
N PRO A 89 -8.27 -1.54 0.31
CA PRO A 89 -7.93 -0.42 -0.57
C PRO A 89 -6.98 -0.83 -1.71
N PRO A 90 -6.96 -0.06 -2.82
CA PRO A 90 -6.09 -0.38 -3.95
C PRO A 90 -4.61 -0.20 -3.58
N ILE A 91 -3.75 -1.05 -4.15
CA ILE A 91 -2.30 -0.90 -4.02
C ILE A 91 -1.88 0.40 -4.73
N PRO A 92 -1.14 1.30 -4.07
CA PRO A 92 -0.75 2.56 -4.68
C PRO A 92 0.34 2.36 -5.75
N LEU A 93 0.29 3.15 -6.81
CA LEU A 93 1.44 3.33 -7.70
C LEU A 93 2.55 4.05 -6.92
N LEU A 94 3.71 3.42 -6.80
CA LEU A 94 4.81 4.00 -6.02
C LEU A 94 5.42 5.25 -6.68
N THR A 95 5.19 5.46 -7.98
CA THR A 95 5.55 6.66 -8.72
C THR A 95 4.50 7.77 -8.63
N SER A 96 3.33 7.51 -8.03
CA SER A 96 2.28 8.50 -7.92
C SER A 96 2.74 9.71 -7.10
N ARG A 97 2.21 10.89 -7.44
CA ARG A 97 2.46 12.11 -6.67
C ARG A 97 2.20 11.90 -5.17
N GLN A 98 1.10 11.25 -4.83
CA GLN A 98 0.73 10.97 -3.45
C GLN A 98 1.82 10.20 -2.71
N THR A 99 2.36 9.13 -3.31
CA THR A 99 3.45 8.35 -2.71
C THR A 99 4.76 9.15 -2.64
N GLN A 100 5.06 9.92 -3.67
CA GLN A 100 6.30 10.68 -3.76
C GLN A 100 6.33 11.94 -2.88
N GLU A 101 5.18 12.40 -2.38
CA GLU A 101 5.07 13.50 -1.40
C GLU A 101 5.42 13.07 0.03
N TYR A 102 5.42 11.77 0.36
CA TYR A 102 5.96 11.30 1.63
C TYR A 102 7.44 11.64 1.75
N SER A 103 7.88 12.08 2.94
CA SER A 103 9.31 12.22 3.21
C SER A 103 10.00 10.86 3.24
N ASP A 104 11.33 10.83 3.14
CA ASP A 104 12.09 9.58 3.23
C ASP A 104 11.86 8.87 4.58
N GLY A 105 11.77 9.62 5.67
CA GLY A 105 11.46 9.08 6.98
C GLY A 105 10.05 8.47 7.04
N GLN A 106 9.09 9.07 6.35
CA GLN A 106 7.73 8.53 6.27
C GLN A 106 7.70 7.25 5.43
N LEU A 107 8.39 7.20 4.29
CA LEU A 107 8.51 5.98 3.48
C LEU A 107 9.17 4.87 4.28
N LYS A 108 10.26 5.17 5.01
CA LYS A 108 10.87 4.21 5.93
C LYS A 108 9.88 3.71 6.96
N TRP A 109 9.15 4.62 7.62
CA TRP A 109 8.16 4.25 8.63
C TRP A 109 7.08 3.33 8.08
N ILE A 110 6.58 3.60 6.86
CA ILE A 110 5.59 2.76 6.17
C ILE A 110 6.16 1.35 5.92
N ILE A 111 7.40 1.25 5.46
CA ILE A 111 8.05 -0.05 5.22
C ILE A 111 8.27 -0.80 6.54
N ASP A 112 8.76 -0.11 7.58
CA ASP A 112 8.97 -0.70 8.90
C ASP A 112 7.70 -1.28 9.50
N ASN A 113 6.62 -0.51 9.49
CA ASN A 113 5.41 -0.81 10.25
C ASN A 113 4.29 -1.43 9.41
N GLY A 114 4.41 -1.37 8.09
CA GLY A 114 3.32 -1.76 7.20
C GLY A 114 2.14 -0.79 7.26
N LEU A 115 1.09 -1.12 6.54
CA LEU A 115 -0.18 -0.39 6.53
C LEU A 115 -1.30 -1.41 6.74
N ALA A 116 -1.69 -1.65 8.00
CA ALA A 116 -2.62 -2.70 8.38
C ALA A 116 -3.93 -2.73 7.56
N PRO A 117 -4.62 -1.60 7.30
CA PRO A 117 -5.86 -1.67 6.51
C PRO A 117 -5.64 -2.06 5.04
N SER A 118 -4.44 -1.83 4.49
CA SER A 118 -4.12 -2.15 3.08
C SER A 118 -3.55 -3.54 2.88
N GLY A 119 -3.24 -4.26 3.96
CA GLY A 119 -2.58 -5.55 3.89
C GLY A 119 -1.07 -5.48 3.58
N MET A 120 -0.46 -4.29 3.53
CA MET A 120 0.99 -4.17 3.42
C MET A 120 1.64 -4.65 4.72
N PRO A 121 2.48 -5.70 4.70
CA PRO A 121 3.10 -6.23 5.90
C PRO A 121 4.18 -5.30 6.45
N ALA A 122 4.45 -5.40 7.75
CA ALA A 122 5.59 -4.77 8.39
C ALA A 122 6.88 -5.51 8.01
N SER A 123 7.93 -4.76 7.68
CA SER A 123 9.25 -5.33 7.36
C SER A 123 10.25 -5.24 8.52
N LYS A 124 9.88 -4.58 9.61
CA LYS A 124 10.71 -4.45 10.81
C LYS A 124 11.05 -5.83 11.39
N GLY A 125 12.33 -6.10 11.53
CA GLY A 125 12.84 -7.41 11.99
C GLY A 125 13.05 -8.43 10.87
N THR A 126 12.55 -8.18 9.66
CA THR A 126 12.84 -8.97 8.46
C THR A 126 13.91 -8.31 7.63
N LEU A 127 13.83 -7.00 7.44
CA LEU A 127 14.83 -6.18 6.76
C LEU A 127 15.64 -5.38 7.78
N SER A 128 16.90 -5.18 7.48
CA SER A 128 17.76 -4.26 8.22
C SER A 128 17.42 -2.79 7.90
N ASP A 129 17.77 -1.88 8.79
CA ASP A 129 17.63 -0.45 8.54
C ASP A 129 18.35 0.01 7.27
N GLN A 130 19.51 -0.57 6.97
CA GLN A 130 20.27 -0.26 5.77
C GLN A 130 19.51 -0.67 4.51
N GLU A 131 18.94 -1.87 4.47
CA GLU A 131 18.14 -2.33 3.33
C GLU A 131 16.92 -1.43 3.11
N ILE A 132 16.20 -1.07 4.20
CA ILE A 132 15.02 -0.21 4.09
C ILE A 132 15.40 1.18 3.58
N TRP A 133 16.48 1.78 4.07
CA TRP A 133 16.94 3.07 3.58
C TRP A 133 17.41 3.01 2.12
N SER A 134 18.01 1.90 1.71
CA SER A 134 18.38 1.65 0.31
C SER A 134 17.13 1.51 -0.57
N ILE A 135 16.09 0.81 -0.08
CA ILE A 135 14.79 0.75 -0.75
C ILE A 135 14.20 2.16 -0.94
N VAL A 136 14.27 3.04 0.08
CA VAL A 136 13.79 4.43 -0.05
C VAL A 136 14.53 5.16 -1.17
N HIS A 137 15.85 4.99 -1.31
CA HIS A 137 16.58 5.53 -2.46
C HIS A 137 16.07 4.98 -3.80
N TYR A 138 15.79 3.67 -3.86
CA TYR A 138 15.26 3.07 -5.08
C TYR A 138 13.86 3.58 -5.42
N LEU A 139 12.97 3.74 -4.43
CA LEU A 139 11.62 4.29 -4.61
C LEU A 139 11.62 5.71 -5.22
N ARG A 140 12.67 6.50 -4.98
CA ARG A 140 12.84 7.83 -5.60
C ARG A 140 13.30 7.77 -7.06
N HIS A 141 13.76 6.58 -7.53
CA HIS A 141 14.39 6.39 -8.83
C HIS A 141 13.82 5.19 -9.58
N LEU A 142 12.53 4.93 -9.38
CA LEU A 142 11.85 3.84 -10.07
C LEU A 142 11.90 4.01 -11.59
N PRO A 143 12.05 2.91 -12.34
CA PRO A 143 12.10 2.95 -13.79
C PRO A 143 10.72 3.25 -14.40
N PRO A 144 10.65 3.57 -15.70
CA PRO A 144 9.38 3.75 -16.40
C PRO A 144 8.50 2.50 -16.33
N ALA A 145 7.17 2.70 -16.32
CA ALA A 145 6.19 1.62 -16.31
C ALA A 145 6.45 0.60 -17.42
N GLY A 146 6.42 -0.68 -17.05
CA GLY A 146 6.59 -1.80 -17.97
C GLY A 146 8.02 -2.02 -18.48
N SER A 147 8.99 -1.14 -18.16
CA SER A 147 10.35 -1.23 -18.69
C SER A 147 11.14 -2.44 -18.18
N LEU A 148 10.73 -3.04 -17.08
CA LEU A 148 11.36 -4.24 -16.50
C LEU A 148 10.57 -5.54 -16.77
N GLY A 149 9.43 -5.44 -17.48
CA GLY A 149 8.54 -6.58 -17.71
C GLY A 149 7.73 -6.98 -16.49
N GLU A 150 7.17 -8.19 -16.54
CA GLU A 150 6.36 -8.76 -15.46
C GLU A 150 7.23 -9.57 -14.49
N PRO A 151 6.84 -9.66 -13.21
CA PRO A 151 7.53 -10.53 -12.26
C PRO A 151 7.46 -12.00 -12.70
N GLU A 152 8.59 -12.73 -12.63
CA GLU A 152 8.68 -14.14 -13.03
C GLU A 152 7.63 -15.04 -12.37
N MET A 153 7.26 -14.73 -11.13
CA MET A 153 6.24 -15.47 -10.40
C MET A 153 4.83 -15.38 -11.03
N TYR A 154 4.61 -14.48 -11.97
CA TYR A 154 3.33 -14.25 -12.66
C TYR A 154 3.42 -14.49 -14.18
N SER A 155 4.64 -14.64 -14.72
CA SER A 155 4.84 -14.98 -16.13
C SER A 155 4.47 -16.46 -16.37
N HIS A 156 3.51 -16.71 -17.27
CA HIS A 156 3.05 -18.04 -17.66
C HIS A 156 3.42 -18.33 -19.11
#